data_e42b6f1944a4c5fbcd88c5a76b8368e1
#
_entry.id   e42b6f1944a4c5fbcd88c5a76b8368e1
#
_cell.length_a   1.000
_cell.length_b   1.000
_cell.length_c   1.000
_cell.angle_alpha   90.00
_cell.angle_beta   90.00
_cell.angle_gamma   90.00
#
_symmetry.space_group_name_H-M   'P 1'
#
loop_
_entity.id
_entity.type
_entity.pdbx_description
1 polymer ?
#
loop_
_entity_poly.entity_id
_entity_poly.type
_entity_poly.pdbx_seq_one_letter_code
_entity_poly.pdbx_strand_id
1 'polypeptide(L)'
;RSSDLLMDAAKTHKQVITVNGKNLRITVPAGVANGQTIKLKGQGGPGMNGGPAGDLYITFIIPDDSRFKRVGDDLYLTVPLNLYTAVLGGEQIIDTLDSKVKLKVKPGTQNNTKVRLKGKGFPVYKKEGQFGDLIVTYSIEVPTNLTEKQKDLFREIQSLN
;
A
#
# COMPACT_ATOMS: atom_id res chain seq x y z
N ARG A 1 -12.67 4.34 -10.92
CA ARG A 1 -12.23 3.31 -9.92
C ARG A 1 -10.72 3.38 -9.70
N SER A 2 -10.18 4.55 -9.39
CA SER A 2 -8.72 4.68 -9.25
C SER A 2 -8.19 4.32 -7.84
N SER A 3 -9.06 4.22 -6.84
CA SER A 3 -8.61 3.97 -5.46
C SER A 3 -8.43 2.49 -5.10
N ASP A 4 -8.94 1.59 -5.92
CA ASP A 4 -9.01 0.17 -5.55
C ASP A 4 -8.00 -0.72 -6.28
N LEU A 5 -7.25 -0.17 -7.25
CA LEU A 5 -6.41 -0.99 -8.12
C LEU A 5 -5.22 -1.63 -7.41
N LEU A 6 -4.60 -0.93 -6.45
CA LEU A 6 -3.55 -1.53 -5.63
C LEU A 6 -4.12 -2.61 -4.71
N MET A 7 -5.30 -2.35 -4.12
CA MET A 7 -5.98 -3.32 -3.28
C MET A 7 -6.41 -4.56 -4.07
N ASP A 8 -6.87 -4.37 -5.31
CA ASP A 8 -7.22 -5.50 -6.19
C ASP A 8 -5.99 -6.35 -6.51
N ALA A 9 -4.85 -5.70 -6.79
CA ALA A 9 -3.59 -6.39 -7.06
C ALA A 9 -3.04 -7.13 -5.82
N ALA A 10 -3.47 -6.76 -4.62
CA ALA A 10 -3.11 -7.44 -3.37
C ALA A 10 -3.87 -8.75 -3.15
N LYS A 11 -4.83 -9.06 -4.01
CA LYS A 11 -5.65 -10.28 -3.90
C LYS A 11 -5.66 -11.02 -5.21
N THR A 12 -5.59 -12.35 -5.13
CA THR A 12 -5.87 -13.19 -6.31
C THR A 12 -7.32 -12.97 -6.73
N HIS A 13 -7.52 -12.58 -7.96
CA HIS A 13 -8.86 -12.28 -8.47
C HIS A 13 -9.01 -12.73 -9.92
N LYS A 14 -10.24 -12.78 -10.38
CA LYS A 14 -10.58 -13.11 -11.76
C LYS A 14 -11.00 -11.87 -12.50
N GLN A 15 -10.51 -11.73 -13.72
CA GLN A 15 -10.91 -10.67 -14.64
C GLN A 15 -11.39 -11.27 -15.95
N VAL A 16 -12.36 -10.58 -16.57
CA VAL A 16 -12.81 -10.93 -17.93
C VAL A 16 -12.25 -9.87 -18.87
N ILE A 17 -11.54 -10.34 -19.90
CA ILE A 17 -11.01 -9.48 -20.95
C ILE A 17 -11.60 -9.91 -22.27
N THR A 18 -11.75 -8.96 -23.19
CA THR A 18 -12.22 -9.24 -24.54
C THR A 18 -11.03 -9.27 -25.49
N VAL A 19 -10.84 -10.40 -26.15
CA VAL A 19 -9.77 -10.61 -27.11
C VAL A 19 -10.35 -11.19 -28.39
N ASN A 20 -10.14 -10.51 -29.52
CA ASN A 20 -10.63 -10.96 -30.84
C ASN A 20 -12.14 -11.30 -30.83
N GLY A 21 -12.95 -10.48 -30.16
CA GLY A 21 -14.39 -10.67 -30.06
C GLY A 21 -14.85 -11.73 -29.08
N LYS A 22 -13.94 -12.40 -28.37
CA LYS A 22 -14.25 -13.41 -27.37
C LYS A 22 -13.95 -12.89 -25.95
N ASN A 23 -14.82 -13.25 -25.01
CA ASN A 23 -14.58 -12.97 -23.60
C ASN A 23 -13.71 -14.07 -23.01
N LEU A 24 -12.60 -13.66 -22.42
CA LEU A 24 -11.64 -14.56 -21.80
C LEU A 24 -11.58 -14.27 -20.30
N ARG A 25 -11.85 -15.28 -19.48
CA ARG A 25 -11.73 -15.16 -18.02
C ARG A 25 -10.34 -15.60 -17.60
N ILE A 26 -9.61 -14.70 -16.93
CA ILE A 26 -8.27 -14.97 -16.44
C ILE A 26 -8.23 -14.86 -14.92
N THR A 27 -7.32 -15.62 -14.31
CA THR A 27 -6.98 -15.49 -12.89
C THR A 27 -5.73 -14.66 -12.75
N VAL A 28 -5.83 -13.56 -12.02
CA VAL A 28 -4.69 -12.68 -11.73
C VAL A 28 -4.19 -13.01 -10.33
N PRO A 29 -2.99 -13.59 -10.20
CA PRO A 29 -2.44 -13.88 -8.87
C PRO A 29 -2.16 -12.61 -8.06
N ALA A 30 -2.33 -12.71 -6.74
CA ALA A 30 -1.94 -11.62 -5.84
C ALA A 30 -0.47 -11.28 -6.01
N GLY A 31 -0.13 -10.00 -5.85
CA GLY A 31 1.25 -9.54 -5.92
C GLY A 31 1.72 -9.06 -7.28
N VAL A 32 0.84 -9.00 -8.27
CA VAL A 32 1.17 -8.47 -9.60
C VAL A 32 1.73 -7.05 -9.47
N ALA A 33 2.84 -6.79 -10.16
CA ALA A 33 3.48 -5.48 -10.18
C ALA A 33 3.04 -4.66 -11.39
N ASN A 34 3.15 -3.33 -11.27
CA ASN A 34 2.95 -2.45 -12.41
C ASN A 34 3.97 -2.76 -13.50
N GLY A 35 3.49 -2.89 -14.73
CA GLY A 35 4.32 -3.22 -15.89
C GLY A 35 4.63 -4.70 -16.04
N GLN A 36 4.15 -5.54 -15.13
CA GLN A 36 4.35 -6.99 -15.24
C GLN A 36 3.52 -7.56 -16.38
N THR A 37 4.12 -8.44 -17.17
CA THR A 37 3.48 -9.10 -18.29
C THR A 37 3.29 -10.59 -18.00
N ILE A 38 2.10 -11.10 -18.25
CA ILE A 38 1.82 -12.54 -18.23
C ILE A 38 1.51 -13.04 -19.64
N LYS A 39 1.84 -14.30 -19.91
CA LYS A 39 1.63 -14.96 -21.18
C LYS A 39 0.49 -15.97 -21.08
N LEU A 40 -0.49 -15.85 -21.95
CA LEU A 40 -1.57 -16.83 -22.10
C LEU A 40 -1.35 -17.59 -23.41
N LYS A 41 -0.92 -18.82 -23.28
CA LYS A 41 -0.56 -19.66 -24.42
C LYS A 41 -1.82 -19.97 -25.27
N GLY A 42 -1.68 -19.82 -26.58
CA GLY A 42 -2.72 -20.16 -27.54
C GLY A 42 -3.92 -19.20 -27.56
N GLN A 43 -3.89 -18.09 -26.85
CA GLN A 43 -5.00 -17.13 -26.76
C GLN A 43 -4.78 -15.87 -27.59
N GLY A 44 -3.75 -15.85 -28.42
CA GLY A 44 -3.44 -14.73 -29.30
C GLY A 44 -4.20 -14.74 -30.61
N GLY A 45 -3.65 -14.08 -31.63
CA GLY A 45 -4.24 -14.02 -32.96
C GLY A 45 -4.28 -15.37 -33.64
N PRO A 46 -5.12 -15.51 -34.70
CA PRO A 46 -5.21 -16.76 -35.47
C PRO A 46 -3.88 -17.07 -36.15
N GLY A 47 -3.53 -18.37 -36.19
CA GLY A 47 -2.33 -18.83 -36.86
C GLY A 47 -2.43 -18.66 -38.37
N MET A 48 -1.26 -18.61 -39.04
CA MET A 48 -1.21 -18.56 -40.50
C MET A 48 -1.54 -19.94 -41.10
N ASN A 49 -2.29 -19.90 -42.18
CA ASN A 49 -2.66 -21.12 -42.97
C ASN A 49 -3.25 -22.26 -42.13
N GLY A 50 -4.14 -21.92 -41.19
CA GLY A 50 -4.77 -22.91 -40.31
C GLY A 50 -3.86 -23.46 -39.22
N GLY A 51 -2.68 -22.86 -39.01
CA GLY A 51 -1.78 -23.19 -37.90
C GLY A 51 -2.34 -22.85 -36.54
N PRO A 52 -1.67 -23.23 -35.46
CA PRO A 52 -2.12 -22.93 -34.10
C PRO A 52 -2.12 -21.41 -33.84
N ALA A 53 -3.06 -20.97 -32.97
CA ALA A 53 -3.10 -19.57 -32.53
C ALA A 53 -1.83 -19.18 -31.80
N GLY A 54 -1.45 -17.92 -31.95
CA GLY A 54 -0.32 -17.35 -31.20
C GLY A 54 -0.65 -17.19 -29.71
N ASP A 55 0.27 -16.64 -28.96
CA ASP A 55 0.11 -16.39 -27.53
C ASP A 55 -0.40 -14.98 -27.28
N LEU A 56 -1.10 -14.79 -26.16
CA LEU A 56 -1.55 -13.48 -25.71
C LEU A 56 -0.66 -13.02 -24.55
N TYR A 57 -0.18 -11.78 -24.66
CA TYR A 57 0.59 -11.13 -23.62
C TYR A 57 -0.26 -10.03 -22.99
N ILE A 58 -0.40 -10.08 -21.66
CA ILE A 58 -1.16 -9.10 -20.89
C ILE A 58 -0.20 -8.36 -19.98
N THR A 59 -0.13 -7.05 -20.15
CA THR A 59 0.66 -6.17 -19.28
C THR A 59 -0.25 -5.46 -18.30
N PHE A 60 0.06 -5.56 -17.01
CA PHE A 60 -0.73 -4.92 -15.96
C PHE A 60 -0.24 -3.49 -15.72
N ILE A 61 -1.18 -2.57 -15.68
CA ILE A 61 -0.92 -1.17 -15.32
C ILE A 61 -1.62 -0.92 -13.99
N ILE A 62 -0.82 -0.67 -12.95
CA ILE A 62 -1.31 -0.40 -11.61
C ILE A 62 -0.89 1.02 -11.26
N PRO A 63 -1.82 1.99 -11.25
CA PRO A 63 -1.49 3.36 -10.89
C PRO A 63 -0.99 3.46 -9.46
N ASP A 64 -0.24 4.53 -9.16
CA ASP A 64 0.20 4.82 -7.81
C ASP A 64 -1.01 5.00 -6.88
N ASP A 65 -0.92 4.42 -5.71
CA ASP A 65 -1.90 4.60 -4.65
C ASP A 65 -1.63 5.94 -3.93
N SER A 66 -2.70 6.61 -3.48
CA SER A 66 -2.57 7.88 -2.75
C SER A 66 -2.01 7.70 -1.34
N ARG A 67 -2.13 6.51 -0.78
CA ARG A 67 -1.77 6.17 0.60
C ARG A 67 -0.45 5.43 0.70
N PHE A 68 -0.31 4.36 -0.07
CA PHE A 68 0.85 3.47 -0.02
C PHE A 68 1.76 3.67 -1.23
N LYS A 69 3.04 3.77 -0.97
CA LYS A 69 4.04 3.65 -2.02
C LYS A 69 4.58 2.23 -2.01
N ARG A 70 4.45 1.53 -3.12
CA ARG A 70 4.96 0.17 -3.28
C ARG A 70 6.37 0.19 -3.87
N VAL A 71 7.31 -0.49 -3.22
CA VAL A 71 8.66 -0.73 -3.74
C VAL A 71 8.94 -2.22 -3.58
N GLY A 72 8.95 -2.95 -4.70
CA GLY A 72 8.98 -4.41 -4.64
C GLY A 72 7.74 -4.95 -3.93
N ASP A 73 7.93 -5.70 -2.88
CA ASP A 73 6.85 -6.22 -2.05
C ASP A 73 6.68 -5.43 -0.74
N ASP A 74 7.48 -4.42 -0.52
CA ASP A 74 7.35 -3.54 0.64
C ASP A 74 6.44 -2.37 0.33
N LEU A 75 5.72 -1.93 1.36
CA LEU A 75 4.86 -0.75 1.31
C LEU A 75 5.38 0.32 2.24
N TYR A 76 5.26 1.57 1.81
CA TYR A 76 5.65 2.75 2.57
C TYR A 76 4.42 3.61 2.81
N LEU A 77 4.21 3.98 4.06
CA LEU A 77 3.07 4.76 4.51
C LEU A 77 3.55 5.87 5.44
N THR A 78 3.16 7.10 5.15
CA THR A 78 3.36 8.23 6.07
C THR A 78 2.09 8.44 6.88
N VAL A 79 2.22 8.45 8.20
CA VAL A 79 1.10 8.58 9.13
C VAL A 79 1.28 9.84 9.95
N PRO A 80 0.27 10.74 9.98
CA PRO A 80 0.32 11.87 10.89
C PRO A 80 0.27 11.38 12.34
N LEU A 81 1.15 11.95 13.16
CA LEU A 81 1.22 11.65 14.59
C LEU A 81 0.96 12.93 15.38
N ASN A 82 0.02 12.84 16.28
CA ASN A 82 -0.32 13.94 17.18
C ASN A 82 0.88 14.32 18.03
N LEU A 83 1.16 15.63 18.18
CA LEU A 83 2.28 16.11 18.98
C LEU A 83 2.25 15.60 20.42
N TYR A 84 1.08 15.56 21.02
CA TYR A 84 0.96 15.12 22.42
C TYR A 84 1.29 13.63 22.57
N THR A 85 0.87 12.81 21.62
CA THR A 85 1.24 11.39 21.59
C THR A 85 2.73 11.21 21.37
N ALA A 86 3.33 12.02 20.52
CA ALA A 86 4.79 11.97 20.28
C ALA A 86 5.58 12.32 21.53
N VAL A 87 5.13 13.34 22.28
CA VAL A 87 5.82 13.81 23.49
C VAL A 87 5.60 12.87 24.66
N LEU A 88 4.35 12.52 24.92
CA LEU A 88 3.94 11.80 26.14
C LEU A 88 3.88 10.29 25.97
N GLY A 89 3.94 9.82 24.74
CA GLY A 89 3.67 8.42 24.43
C GLY A 89 2.18 8.14 24.31
N GLY A 90 1.86 6.98 23.84
CA GLY A 90 0.48 6.53 23.65
C GLY A 90 0.40 5.44 22.60
N GLU A 91 -0.67 5.45 21.86
CA GLU A 91 -0.95 4.45 20.84
C GLU A 91 -1.37 5.12 19.53
N GLN A 92 -0.98 4.52 18.43
CA GLN A 92 -1.38 4.92 17.08
C GLN A 92 -1.96 3.74 16.34
N ILE A 93 -3.14 3.92 15.76
CA ILE A 93 -3.78 2.89 14.93
C ILE A 93 -3.32 3.10 13.49
N ILE A 94 -2.80 2.03 12.89
CA ILE A 94 -2.35 2.03 11.50
C ILE A 94 -3.31 1.17 10.69
N ASP A 95 -3.86 1.75 9.61
CA ASP A 95 -4.63 1.00 8.63
C ASP A 95 -3.67 0.35 7.64
N THR A 96 -3.55 -0.97 7.69
CA THR A 96 -2.80 -1.75 6.72
C THR A 96 -3.68 -2.08 5.52
N LEU A 97 -3.18 -2.86 4.57
CA LEU A 97 -3.98 -3.26 3.40
C LEU A 97 -5.25 -4.02 3.80
N ASP A 98 -5.18 -4.86 4.82
CA ASP A 98 -6.23 -5.81 5.17
C ASP A 98 -6.71 -5.71 6.62
N SER A 99 -6.06 -4.91 7.45
CA SER A 99 -6.34 -4.89 8.88
C SER A 99 -5.96 -3.56 9.52
N LYS A 100 -6.26 -3.43 10.80
CA LYS A 100 -5.81 -2.33 11.65
C LYS A 100 -4.82 -2.88 12.66
N VAL A 101 -3.72 -2.19 12.82
CA VAL A 101 -2.66 -2.54 13.78
C VAL A 101 -2.50 -1.40 14.76
N LYS A 102 -2.48 -1.71 16.04
CA LYS A 102 -2.23 -0.73 17.10
C LYS A 102 -0.75 -0.76 17.45
N LEU A 103 -0.09 0.39 17.29
CA LEU A 103 1.32 0.57 17.62
C LEU A 103 1.48 1.38 18.89
N LYS A 104 2.37 0.92 19.76
CA LYS A 104 2.76 1.68 20.93
C LYS A 104 3.76 2.77 20.52
N VAL A 105 3.49 4.00 20.90
CA VAL A 105 4.36 5.15 20.66
C VAL A 105 5.10 5.49 21.93
N LYS A 106 6.42 5.47 21.87
CA LYS A 106 7.26 5.81 23.03
C LYS A 106 7.27 7.32 23.25
N PRO A 107 7.30 7.78 24.53
CA PRO A 107 7.48 9.20 24.81
C PRO A 107 8.76 9.74 24.14
N GLY A 108 8.68 10.95 23.60
CA GLY A 108 9.81 11.57 22.92
C GLY A 108 10.04 11.08 21.50
N THR A 109 9.05 10.47 20.87
CA THR A 109 9.15 10.04 19.47
C THR A 109 9.39 11.23 18.57
N GLN A 110 10.40 11.14 17.72
CA GLN A 110 10.82 12.23 16.85
C GLN A 110 10.11 12.16 15.49
N ASN A 111 10.06 13.31 14.81
CA ASN A 111 9.53 13.36 13.45
C ASN A 111 10.35 12.47 12.53
N ASN A 112 9.68 11.86 11.54
CA ASN A 112 10.29 10.91 10.59
C ASN A 112 10.78 9.60 11.22
N THR A 113 10.37 9.28 12.44
CA THR A 113 10.61 7.97 13.03
C THR A 113 9.93 6.91 12.18
N LYS A 114 10.67 5.85 11.85
CA LYS A 114 10.18 4.75 11.03
C LYS A 114 9.94 3.51 11.89
N VAL A 115 8.84 2.84 11.60
CA VAL A 115 8.48 1.57 12.24
C VAL A 115 8.22 0.55 11.15
N ARG A 116 8.90 -0.60 11.24
CA ARG A 116 8.71 -1.69 10.31
C ARG A 116 7.69 -2.68 10.87
N LEU A 117 6.62 -2.92 10.12
CA LEU A 117 5.63 -3.93 10.42
C LEU A 117 5.87 -5.13 9.52
N LYS A 118 6.53 -6.13 10.06
CA LYS A 118 6.92 -7.32 9.32
C LYS A 118 5.70 -8.09 8.82
N GLY A 119 5.72 -8.46 7.54
CA GLY A 119 4.65 -9.23 6.93
C GLY A 119 3.37 -8.46 6.63
N LYS A 120 3.37 -7.14 6.78
CA LYS A 120 2.20 -6.28 6.49
C LYS A 120 2.33 -5.51 5.18
N GLY A 121 3.29 -5.88 4.35
CA GLY A 121 3.48 -5.32 3.04
C GLY A 121 2.61 -5.99 1.97
N PHE A 122 3.10 -5.99 0.75
CA PHE A 122 2.37 -6.52 -0.39
C PHE A 122 2.60 -8.04 -0.54
N PRO A 123 1.59 -8.80 -1.02
CA PRO A 123 1.78 -10.22 -1.27
C PRO A 123 2.88 -10.45 -2.31
N VAL A 124 3.68 -11.49 -2.09
CA VAL A 124 4.70 -11.89 -3.05
C VAL A 124 4.05 -12.68 -4.17
N TYR A 125 4.31 -12.30 -5.42
CA TYR A 125 3.71 -12.91 -6.59
C TYR A 125 4.03 -14.42 -6.65
N LYS A 126 2.98 -15.23 -6.81
CA LYS A 126 3.04 -16.70 -6.89
C LYS A 126 3.67 -17.39 -5.67
N LYS A 127 3.76 -16.70 -4.54
CA LYS A 127 4.23 -17.26 -3.27
C LYS A 127 3.18 -17.04 -2.20
N GLU A 128 2.16 -17.88 -2.21
CA GLU A 128 1.04 -17.79 -1.30
C GLU A 128 1.51 -17.77 0.16
N GLY A 129 0.93 -16.88 0.97
CA GLY A 129 1.28 -16.73 2.37
C GLY A 129 2.54 -15.94 2.65
N GLN A 130 3.26 -15.48 1.61
CA GLN A 130 4.44 -14.63 1.77
C GLN A 130 4.10 -13.17 1.46
N PHE A 131 4.59 -12.27 2.31
CA PHE A 131 4.34 -10.84 2.23
C PHE A 131 5.63 -10.07 2.47
N GLY A 132 5.75 -8.91 1.83
CA GLY A 132 6.75 -7.93 2.21
C GLY A 132 6.37 -7.24 3.51
N ASP A 133 7.05 -6.14 3.81
CA ASP A 133 6.86 -5.39 5.05
C ASP A 133 6.19 -4.05 4.80
N LEU A 134 5.55 -3.50 5.82
CA LEU A 134 5.03 -2.14 5.81
C LEU A 134 5.96 -1.26 6.63
N ILE A 135 6.49 -0.22 6.01
CA ILE A 135 7.33 0.78 6.67
C ILE A 135 6.48 2.02 6.90
N VAL A 136 6.19 2.29 8.18
CA VAL A 136 5.44 3.46 8.62
C VAL A 136 6.42 4.56 8.99
N THR A 137 6.23 5.75 8.44
CA THR A 137 6.97 6.96 8.82
C THR A 137 6.02 7.90 9.53
N TYR A 138 6.35 8.32 10.75
CA TYR A 138 5.55 9.29 11.48
C TYR A 138 5.87 10.71 11.02
N SER A 139 4.81 11.46 10.74
CA SER A 139 4.88 12.90 10.48
C SER A 139 4.19 13.63 11.64
N ILE A 140 4.96 14.25 12.49
CA ILE A 140 4.42 14.91 13.68
C ILE A 140 3.69 16.17 13.27
N GLU A 141 2.43 16.28 13.70
CA GLU A 141 1.59 17.45 13.45
C GLU A 141 1.70 18.41 14.63
N VAL A 142 2.11 19.63 14.31
CA VAL A 142 2.06 20.75 15.27
C VAL A 142 0.59 21.18 15.39
N PRO A 143 0.02 21.23 16.60
CA PRO A 143 -1.36 21.65 16.77
C PRO A 143 -1.55 23.10 16.34
N THR A 144 -2.69 23.36 15.71
CA THR A 144 -3.13 24.68 15.28
C THR A 144 -4.44 25.04 15.99
N ASN A 145 -4.89 26.28 15.84
CA ASN A 145 -6.14 26.75 16.47
C ASN A 145 -6.19 26.54 17.98
N LEU A 146 -5.06 26.85 18.64
CA LEU A 146 -4.95 26.72 20.08
C LEU A 146 -5.81 27.77 20.80
N THR A 147 -6.46 27.36 21.89
CA THR A 147 -7.12 28.30 22.83
C THR A 147 -6.06 29.12 23.56
N GLU A 148 -6.48 30.27 24.17
CA GLU A 148 -5.56 31.07 24.96
C GLU A 148 -4.98 30.29 26.15
N LYS A 149 -5.79 29.45 26.77
CA LYS A 149 -5.32 28.57 27.84
C LYS A 149 -4.25 27.58 27.36
N GLN A 150 -4.44 26.98 26.19
CA GLN A 150 -3.45 26.09 25.61
C GLN A 150 -2.14 26.81 25.30
N LYS A 151 -2.22 28.00 24.73
CA LYS A 151 -1.03 28.83 24.48
C LYS A 151 -0.29 29.15 25.79
N ASP A 152 -1.03 29.49 26.83
CA ASP A 152 -0.42 29.79 28.13
C ASP A 152 0.30 28.58 28.71
N LEU A 153 -0.28 27.40 28.57
CA LEU A 153 0.35 26.16 29.00
C LEU A 153 1.64 25.86 28.19
N PHE A 154 1.62 26.12 26.91
CA PHE A 154 2.85 25.99 26.10
C PHE A 154 3.92 27.00 26.50
N ARG A 155 3.54 28.24 26.81
CA ARG A 155 4.48 29.26 27.31
C ARG A 155 5.09 28.84 28.65
N GLU A 156 4.28 28.24 29.52
CA GLU A 156 4.75 27.70 30.78
C GLU A 156 5.80 26.61 30.57
N ILE A 157 5.50 25.63 29.68
CA ILE A 157 6.46 24.58 29.33
C ILE A 157 7.74 25.21 28.75
N GLN A 158 7.61 26.18 27.86
CA GLN A 158 8.75 26.89 27.26
C GLN A 158 9.62 27.55 28.31
N SER A 159 9.01 28.12 29.34
CA SER A 159 9.75 28.81 30.43
C SER A 159 10.59 27.88 31.31
N LEU A 160 10.30 26.58 31.28
CA LEU A 160 11.02 25.57 32.04
C LEU A 160 12.29 25.07 31.35
N ASN A 161 12.51 25.47 30.11
CA ASN A 161 13.71 25.09 29.34
C ASN A 161 14.83 26.09 29.45
#